data_5dd42961642a5506364e8aa3d5fb60e0
#
_entry.id   5dd42961642a5506364e8aa3d5fb60e0
#
_cell.length_a   1.000
_cell.length_b   1.000
_cell.length_c   1.000
_cell.angle_alpha   90.00
_cell.angle_beta   90.00
_cell.angle_gamma   90.00
#
_symmetry.space_group_name_H-M   'P 1'
#
loop_
_entity.id
_entity.type
_entity.pdbx_description
1 polymer ?
#
loop_
_entity_poly.entity_id
_entity_poly.type
_entity_poly.pdbx_seq_one_letter_code
_entity_poly.pdbx_strand_id
1 'polypeptide(L)'
;MEIRYIDQDDNLLEISNIYECSWKFAYKDIIPQNYLNSIPKGCWANSITKDGMTNLVLIKNEIAIGTASFCKSRWEQYNDYGEIVSIYFLPDYMGKGYGNLLLKKCIEDLKNLGY
;
A
#
# COMPACT_ATOMS: atom_id res chain seq x y z
N MET A 1 -17.12 5.51 1.17
CA MET A 1 -15.77 5.07 0.75
C MET A 1 -14.88 6.29 0.55
N GLU A 2 -13.68 6.25 1.06
CA GLU A 2 -12.78 7.40 1.06
C GLU A 2 -11.36 6.98 0.72
N ILE A 3 -10.69 7.76 -0.12
CA ILE A 3 -9.24 7.62 -0.37
C ILE A 3 -8.59 8.88 0.19
N ARG A 4 -7.62 8.71 1.10
CA ARG A 4 -6.91 9.85 1.68
C ARG A 4 -5.44 9.54 1.93
N TYR A 5 -4.67 10.57 2.20
CA TYR A 5 -3.26 10.40 2.56
C TYR A 5 -3.16 9.87 3.99
N ILE A 6 -2.19 8.99 4.19
CA ILE A 6 -1.87 8.48 5.53
C ILE A 6 -1.07 9.55 6.26
N ASP A 7 -1.44 9.83 7.51
CA ASP A 7 -0.73 10.76 8.37
C ASP A 7 -0.33 10.09 9.70
N GLN A 8 0.34 10.85 10.55
CA GLN A 8 0.86 10.32 11.82
C GLN A 8 -0.24 9.94 12.82
N ASP A 9 -1.48 10.41 12.61
CA ASP A 9 -2.60 10.07 13.48
C ASP A 9 -3.29 8.78 13.07
N ASP A 10 -2.91 8.21 11.94
CA ASP A 10 -3.47 6.94 11.46
C ASP A 10 -2.95 5.77 12.27
N ASN A 11 -3.77 4.73 12.37
CA ASN A 11 -3.37 3.48 13.00
C ASN A 11 -2.47 2.68 12.05
N LEU A 12 -1.16 2.85 12.20
CA LEU A 12 -0.18 2.21 11.33
C LEU A 12 -0.19 0.68 11.45
N LEU A 13 -0.62 0.14 12.59
CA LEU A 13 -0.76 -1.31 12.75
C LEU A 13 -1.89 -1.86 11.90
N GLU A 14 -3.00 -1.13 11.79
CA GLU A 14 -4.12 -1.52 10.93
C GLU A 14 -3.68 -1.51 9.46
N ILE A 15 -2.92 -0.48 9.06
CA ILE A 15 -2.41 -0.38 7.69
C ILE A 15 -1.37 -1.46 7.42
N SER A 16 -0.45 -1.71 8.36
CA SER A 16 0.53 -2.80 8.27
C SER A 16 -0.16 -4.16 8.12
N ASN A 17 -1.32 -4.34 8.76
CA ASN A 17 -2.09 -5.56 8.64
C ASN A 17 -2.58 -5.80 7.19
N ILE A 18 -2.85 -4.73 6.44
CA ILE A 18 -3.21 -4.87 5.02
C ILE A 18 -2.04 -5.48 4.24
N TYR A 19 -0.83 -4.98 4.46
CA TYR A 19 0.38 -5.55 3.84
C TYR A 19 0.53 -7.03 4.22
N GLU A 20 0.42 -7.33 5.52
CA GLU A 20 0.58 -8.69 6.03
C GLU A 20 -0.42 -9.66 5.42
N CYS A 21 -1.71 -9.31 5.45
CA CYS A 21 -2.77 -10.16 4.92
C CYS A 21 -2.64 -10.35 3.41
N SER A 22 -2.33 -9.28 2.68
CA SER A 22 -2.15 -9.33 1.23
C SER A 22 -0.95 -10.22 0.87
N TRP A 23 0.16 -10.04 1.57
CA TRP A 23 1.40 -10.78 1.33
C TRP A 23 1.22 -12.27 1.64
N LYS A 24 0.62 -12.60 2.79
CA LYS A 24 0.34 -13.99 3.16
C LYS A 24 -0.60 -14.67 2.18
N PHE A 25 -1.61 -13.96 1.71
CA PHE A 25 -2.54 -14.49 0.72
C PHE A 25 -1.82 -14.79 -0.60
N ALA A 26 -0.97 -13.87 -1.06
CA ALA A 26 -0.24 -14.03 -2.32
C ALA A 26 0.75 -15.21 -2.29
N TYR A 27 1.35 -15.48 -1.13
CA TYR A 27 2.41 -16.48 -1.00
C TYR A 27 2.02 -17.75 -0.26
N LYS A 28 0.74 -17.93 0.06
CA LYS A 28 0.25 -19.05 0.88
C LYS A 28 0.61 -20.44 0.35
N ASP A 29 0.75 -20.58 -0.98
CA ASP A 29 1.08 -21.86 -1.62
C ASP A 29 2.51 -21.87 -2.16
N ILE A 30 3.28 -20.82 -1.94
CA ILE A 30 4.63 -20.66 -2.48
C ILE A 30 5.68 -20.73 -1.37
N ILE A 31 5.39 -20.07 -0.24
CA ILE A 31 6.28 -20.01 0.92
C ILE A 31 5.69 -20.86 2.04
N PRO A 32 6.51 -21.63 2.77
CA PRO A 32 6.02 -22.46 3.87
C PRO A 32 5.19 -21.69 4.86
N GLN A 33 4.06 -22.27 5.28
CA GLN A 33 3.13 -21.62 6.20
C GLN A 33 3.78 -21.24 7.53
N ASN A 34 4.73 -22.04 8.00
CA ASN A 34 5.45 -21.73 9.24
C ASN A 34 6.19 -20.41 9.16
N TYR A 35 6.80 -20.12 8.00
CA TYR A 35 7.48 -18.86 7.78
C TYR A 35 6.49 -17.70 7.74
N LEU A 36 5.38 -17.87 7.01
CA LEU A 36 4.34 -16.85 6.93
C LEU A 36 3.77 -16.52 8.31
N ASN A 37 3.57 -17.54 9.15
CA ASN A 37 3.06 -17.35 10.50
C ASN A 37 4.08 -16.69 11.44
N SER A 38 5.36 -16.73 11.10
CA SER A 38 6.43 -16.14 11.91
C SER A 38 6.63 -14.65 11.70
N ILE A 39 5.97 -14.06 10.68
CA ILE A 39 6.12 -12.64 10.38
C ILE A 39 5.54 -11.81 11.52
N PRO A 40 6.33 -10.93 12.17
CA PRO A 40 5.84 -10.13 13.28
C PRO A 40 4.73 -9.17 12.85
N LYS A 41 3.71 -9.03 13.67
CA LYS A 41 2.66 -8.05 13.43
C LYS A 41 3.24 -6.65 13.46
N GLY A 42 2.81 -5.82 12.51
CA GLY A 42 3.26 -4.44 12.43
C GLY A 42 4.65 -4.26 11.83
N CYS A 43 5.25 -5.32 11.25
CA CYS A 43 6.60 -5.22 10.71
C CYS A 43 6.71 -4.21 9.55
N TRP A 44 5.62 -3.86 8.88
CA TRP A 44 5.61 -2.87 7.82
C TRP A 44 5.35 -1.44 8.31
N ALA A 45 5.00 -1.25 9.59
CA ALA A 45 4.63 0.08 10.10
C ALA A 45 5.73 1.12 9.89
N ASN A 46 6.97 0.76 10.09
CA ASN A 46 8.11 1.68 9.91
C ASN A 46 8.31 2.07 8.44
N SER A 47 8.00 1.16 7.53
CA SER A 47 8.13 1.42 6.08
C SER A 47 7.08 2.40 5.59
N ILE A 48 5.90 2.40 6.21
CA ILE A 48 4.79 3.26 5.81
C ILE A 48 5.12 4.74 6.03
N THR A 49 5.91 5.05 7.04
CA THR A 49 6.27 6.43 7.39
C THR A 49 7.64 6.86 6.86
N LYS A 50 8.23 6.07 5.95
CA LYS A 50 9.55 6.37 5.39
C LYS A 50 9.52 7.66 4.57
N ASP A 51 10.51 8.51 4.76
CA ASP A 51 10.65 9.76 4.03
C ASP A 51 10.72 9.55 2.51
N GLY A 52 10.13 10.50 1.78
CA GLY A 52 10.13 10.46 0.32
C GLY A 52 8.99 9.64 -0.28
N MET A 53 8.23 8.96 0.56
CA MET A 53 7.07 8.18 0.13
C MET A 53 5.78 8.91 0.42
N THR A 54 4.85 8.89 -0.53
CA THR A 54 3.48 9.33 -0.31
C THR A 54 2.62 8.08 -0.21
N ASN A 55 1.85 8.00 0.85
CA ASN A 55 1.03 6.83 1.14
C ASN A 55 -0.45 7.20 1.16
N LEU A 56 -1.26 6.38 0.49
CA LEU A 56 -2.71 6.52 0.45
C LEU A 56 -3.36 5.33 1.16
N VAL A 57 -4.51 5.58 1.75
CA VAL A 57 -5.34 4.53 2.33
C VAL A 57 -6.75 4.63 1.76
N LEU A 58 -7.34 3.47 1.43
CA LEU A 58 -8.73 3.36 1.01
C LEU A 58 -9.54 2.85 2.18
N ILE A 59 -10.52 3.62 2.59
CA ILE A 59 -11.38 3.31 3.72
C ILE A 59 -12.80 3.05 3.24
N LYS A 60 -13.38 1.95 3.68
CA LYS A 60 -14.75 1.58 3.39
C LYS A 60 -15.43 1.15 4.68
N ASN A 61 -16.58 1.77 4.99
CA ASN A 61 -17.32 1.49 6.23
C ASN A 61 -16.43 1.61 7.48
N GLU A 62 -15.60 2.67 7.50
CA GLU A 62 -14.69 2.98 8.61
C GLU A 62 -13.54 1.97 8.78
N ILE A 63 -13.34 1.09 7.82
CA ILE A 63 -12.26 0.09 7.84
C ILE A 63 -11.26 0.39 6.72
N ALA A 64 -9.98 0.39 7.05
CA ALA A 64 -8.92 0.48 6.05
C ALA A 64 -8.82 -0.84 5.31
N ILE A 65 -9.13 -0.85 4.02
CA ILE A 65 -9.18 -2.07 3.20
C ILE A 65 -8.08 -2.15 2.17
N GLY A 66 -7.45 -1.03 1.84
CA GLY A 66 -6.41 -0.99 0.84
C GLY A 66 -5.44 0.15 1.09
N THR A 67 -4.24 0.02 0.55
CA THR A 67 -3.20 1.03 0.68
C THR A 67 -2.31 1.03 -0.56
N ALA A 68 -1.76 2.20 -0.88
CA ALA A 68 -0.84 2.36 -2.00
C ALA A 68 0.27 3.33 -1.61
N SER A 69 1.45 3.14 -2.19
CA SER A 69 2.59 4.03 -1.97
C SER A 69 3.18 4.42 -3.30
N PHE A 70 3.55 5.69 -3.44
CA PHE A 70 4.22 6.18 -4.64
C PHE A 70 5.26 7.24 -4.27
N CYS A 71 6.19 7.48 -5.19
CA CYS A 71 7.24 8.46 -5.00
C CYS A 71 7.84 8.84 -6.35
N LYS A 72 8.81 9.76 -6.33
CA LYS A 72 9.68 9.99 -7.47
C LYS A 72 10.44 8.69 -7.73
N SER A 73 10.68 8.34 -9.00
CA SER A 73 11.40 7.12 -9.33
C SER A 73 12.73 7.04 -8.58
N ARG A 74 13.00 5.88 -7.97
CA ARG A 74 14.24 5.59 -7.25
C ARG A 74 15.36 5.14 -8.20
N TRP A 75 15.03 4.97 -9.48
CA TRP A 75 16.00 4.60 -10.51
C TRP A 75 16.60 5.86 -11.11
N GLU A 76 17.90 6.03 -10.99
CA GLU A 76 18.60 7.23 -11.48
C GLU A 76 18.30 7.53 -12.94
N GLN A 77 18.23 6.50 -13.77
CA GLN A 77 17.95 6.64 -15.20
C GLN A 77 16.53 7.09 -15.53
N TYR A 78 15.61 7.03 -14.55
CA TYR A 78 14.21 7.44 -14.71
C TYR A 78 13.80 8.51 -13.71
N ASN A 79 14.73 9.36 -13.29
CA ASN A 79 14.47 10.33 -12.23
C ASN A 79 13.41 11.38 -12.55
N ASP A 80 13.02 11.52 -13.84
CA ASP A 80 11.93 12.42 -14.23
C ASP A 80 10.56 11.75 -14.18
N TYR A 81 10.49 10.48 -13.82
CA TYR A 81 9.26 9.71 -13.76
C TYR A 81 8.82 9.49 -12.31
N GLY A 82 7.54 9.25 -12.14
CA GLY A 82 7.00 8.77 -10.87
C GLY A 82 7.05 7.25 -10.79
N GLU A 83 7.04 6.72 -9.59
CA GLU A 83 7.05 5.28 -9.33
C GLU A 83 5.93 4.92 -8.37
N ILE A 84 5.09 3.95 -8.76
CA ILE A 84 4.12 3.34 -7.85
C ILE A 84 4.83 2.16 -7.20
N VAL A 85 5.10 2.27 -5.90
CA VAL A 85 5.92 1.30 -5.18
C VAL A 85 5.11 0.07 -4.79
N SER A 86 3.87 0.27 -4.34
CA SER A 86 3.03 -0.84 -3.88
C SER A 86 1.56 -0.48 -3.91
N ILE A 87 0.73 -1.50 -4.11
CA ILE A 87 -0.72 -1.43 -3.93
C ILE A 87 -1.12 -2.75 -3.29
N TYR A 88 -1.71 -2.68 -2.09
CA TYR A 88 -2.14 -3.85 -1.33
C TYR A 88 -3.58 -3.72 -0.88
N PHE A 89 -4.27 -4.85 -0.80
CA PHE A 89 -5.65 -4.93 -0.32
C PHE A 89 -5.82 -6.10 0.64
N LEU A 90 -6.77 -5.98 1.56
CA LEU A 90 -7.24 -7.13 2.29
C LEU A 90 -7.83 -8.13 1.28
N PRO A 91 -7.57 -9.44 1.44
CA PRO A 91 -7.99 -10.45 0.46
C PRO A 91 -9.47 -10.40 0.07
N ASP A 92 -10.35 -10.13 1.02
CA ASP A 92 -11.81 -10.08 0.79
C ASP A 92 -12.23 -8.96 -0.17
N TYR A 93 -11.35 -7.99 -0.41
CA TYR A 93 -11.63 -6.84 -1.26
C TYR A 93 -10.89 -6.88 -2.59
N MET A 94 -10.12 -7.95 -2.83
CA MET A 94 -9.43 -8.14 -4.11
C MET A 94 -10.42 -8.52 -5.21
N GLY A 95 -10.11 -8.13 -6.44
CA GLY A 95 -10.92 -8.48 -7.60
C GLY A 95 -12.24 -7.75 -7.71
N LYS A 96 -12.43 -6.66 -6.98
CA LYS A 96 -13.69 -5.89 -6.97
C LYS A 96 -13.55 -4.49 -7.58
N GLY A 97 -12.44 -4.23 -8.27
CA GLY A 97 -12.22 -2.93 -8.93
C GLY A 97 -11.61 -1.85 -8.05
N TYR A 98 -11.39 -2.12 -6.77
CA TYR A 98 -10.79 -1.12 -5.86
C TYR A 98 -9.34 -0.80 -6.22
N GLY A 99 -8.61 -1.78 -6.75
CA GLY A 99 -7.23 -1.56 -7.22
C GLY A 99 -7.14 -0.49 -8.28
N ASN A 100 -8.10 -0.46 -9.21
CA ASN A 100 -8.16 0.55 -10.25
C ASN A 100 -8.42 1.95 -9.67
N LEU A 101 -9.22 2.05 -8.62
CA LEU A 101 -9.49 3.32 -7.96
C LEU A 101 -8.23 3.89 -7.34
N LEU A 102 -7.47 3.07 -6.60
CA LEU A 102 -6.20 3.51 -6.00
C LEU A 102 -5.16 3.81 -7.08
N LEU A 103 -5.07 2.97 -8.11
CA LEU A 103 -4.12 3.18 -9.20
C LEU A 103 -4.37 4.52 -9.90
N LYS A 104 -5.62 4.82 -10.22
CA LYS A 104 -5.98 6.09 -10.86
C LYS A 104 -5.61 7.28 -9.98
N LYS A 105 -5.84 7.19 -8.68
CA LYS A 105 -5.50 8.25 -7.75
C LYS A 105 -3.99 8.46 -7.68
N CYS A 106 -3.20 7.39 -7.64
CA CYS A 106 -1.74 7.47 -7.66
C CYS A 106 -1.25 8.16 -8.93
N ILE A 107 -1.78 7.77 -10.08
CA ILE A 107 -1.38 8.35 -11.38
C ILE A 107 -1.74 9.84 -11.41
N GLU A 108 -2.92 10.19 -10.97
CA GLU A 108 -3.37 11.58 -10.93
C GLU A 108 -2.46 12.43 -10.04
N ASP A 109 -2.15 11.93 -8.85
CA ASP A 109 -1.29 12.64 -7.91
C ASP A 109 0.14 12.78 -8.46
N LEU A 110 0.68 11.75 -9.09
CA LEU A 110 2.00 11.80 -9.72
C LEU A 110 2.04 12.84 -10.85
N LYS A 111 1.00 12.91 -11.67
CA LYS A 111 0.90 13.92 -12.73
C LYS A 111 0.87 15.33 -12.12
N ASN A 112 0.13 15.52 -11.04
CA ASN A 112 0.05 16.82 -10.36
C ASN A 112 1.39 17.25 -9.77
N LEU A 113 2.26 16.28 -9.45
CA LEU A 113 3.62 16.52 -8.97
C LEU A 113 4.63 16.74 -10.11
N GLY A 114 4.20 16.61 -11.37
CA GLY A 114 5.05 16.85 -12.53
C GLY A 114 5.70 15.62 -13.15
N TYR A 115 5.23 14.44 -12.78
CA TYR A 115 5.80 13.18 -13.32
C TYR A 115 5.03 12.61 -14.49
#